data_5991dfebf2337c45acb91ecc16fe231d
#
_entry.id   5991dfebf2337c45acb91ecc16fe231d
#
_cell.length_a   1.000
_cell.length_b   1.000
_cell.length_c   1.000
_cell.angle_alpha   90.00
_cell.angle_beta   90.00
_cell.angle_gamma   90.00
#
_symmetry.space_group_name_H-M   'P 1'
#
loop_
_entity.id
_entity.type
_entity.pdbx_description
1 polymer ?
#
loop_
_entity_poly.entity_id
_entity_poly.type
_entity_poly.pdbx_seq_one_letter_code
_entity_poly.pdbx_strand_id
1 'polypeptide(L)'
;MLFYTLILTSCTSSNQVELTELETHEKFNEKTIEINILNSINDYRVSNGFSPLEKLQAIKTQTNNHTNYMINEAKVSHDYFYDRKKYLKENANAISVSENIAYGYSSAETVLNAWLKSNSHKKNIEGNFTHFDITAEKDFNGKWYFTNIFVKK
;
A
#
# COMPACT_ATOMS: atom_id res chain seq x y z
N MET A 1 -30.88 2.81 -62.30
CA MET A 1 -30.83 2.23 -60.96
C MET A 1 -29.43 2.47 -60.43
N LEU A 2 -29.23 3.52 -59.64
CA LEU A 2 -27.95 3.81 -58.98
C LEU A 2 -28.04 3.33 -57.55
N PHE A 3 -27.15 2.41 -57.17
CA PHE A 3 -26.96 2.00 -55.79
C PHE A 3 -25.98 2.96 -55.11
N TYR A 4 -26.45 3.68 -54.10
CA TYR A 4 -25.65 4.48 -53.21
C TYR A 4 -25.21 3.61 -52.05
N THR A 5 -23.92 3.29 -52.00
CA THR A 5 -23.30 2.60 -50.86
C THR A 5 -22.92 3.61 -49.79
N LEU A 6 -23.60 3.54 -48.65
CA LEU A 6 -23.29 4.35 -47.47
C LEU A 6 -22.07 3.73 -46.75
N ILE A 7 -20.96 4.44 -46.73
CA ILE A 7 -19.81 4.05 -45.95
C ILE A 7 -19.95 4.70 -44.55
N LEU A 8 -20.28 3.85 -43.55
CA LEU A 8 -20.21 4.27 -42.15
C LEU A 8 -18.75 4.18 -41.67
N THR A 9 -18.06 5.32 -41.55
CA THR A 9 -16.79 5.42 -40.89
C THR A 9 -17.01 5.39 -39.37
N SER A 10 -16.65 4.27 -38.75
CA SER A 10 -16.63 4.12 -37.29
C SER A 10 -15.40 4.84 -36.74
N CYS A 11 -15.58 6.04 -36.19
CA CYS A 11 -14.60 6.75 -35.38
C CYS A 11 -14.90 6.54 -33.89
N THR A 12 -14.51 5.39 -33.33
CA THR A 12 -14.61 5.18 -31.86
C THR A 12 -13.57 4.19 -31.33
N SER A 13 -12.29 4.37 -31.62
CA SER A 13 -11.32 3.49 -30.94
C SER A 13 -10.16 4.18 -30.21
N SER A 14 -9.87 5.46 -30.51
CA SER A 14 -8.72 6.12 -29.89
C SER A 14 -8.96 6.58 -28.44
N ASN A 15 -10.15 7.13 -28.15
CA ASN A 15 -10.43 7.66 -26.80
C ASN A 15 -10.66 6.58 -25.73
N GLN A 16 -11.22 5.42 -26.11
CA GLN A 16 -11.40 4.32 -25.15
C GLN A 16 -10.09 3.58 -24.83
N VAL A 17 -9.19 3.47 -25.80
CA VAL A 17 -7.86 2.88 -25.59
C VAL A 17 -7.00 3.80 -24.70
N GLU A 18 -7.05 5.11 -24.93
CA GLU A 18 -6.30 6.09 -24.15
C GLU A 18 -6.80 6.17 -22.68
N LEU A 19 -8.11 6.11 -22.43
CA LEU A 19 -8.67 6.06 -21.09
C LEU A 19 -8.35 4.75 -20.36
N THR A 20 -8.36 3.61 -21.06
CA THR A 20 -7.98 2.33 -20.45
C THR A 20 -6.49 2.23 -20.16
N GLU A 21 -5.62 2.82 -20.98
CA GLU A 21 -4.18 2.89 -20.70
C GLU A 21 -3.87 3.82 -19.51
N LEU A 22 -4.55 4.96 -19.37
CA LEU A 22 -4.41 5.85 -18.22
C LEU A 22 -4.87 5.18 -16.92
N GLU A 23 -6.02 4.51 -16.91
CA GLU A 23 -6.52 3.78 -15.73
C GLU A 23 -5.60 2.62 -15.32
N THR A 24 -5.05 1.89 -16.29
CA THR A 24 -4.09 0.81 -16.03
C THR A 24 -2.75 1.34 -15.52
N HIS A 25 -2.31 2.50 -15.98
CA HIS A 25 -1.06 3.11 -15.57
C HIS A 25 -1.13 3.66 -14.12
N GLU A 26 -2.25 4.26 -13.74
CA GLU A 26 -2.47 4.76 -12.37
C GLU A 26 -2.56 3.60 -11.37
N LYS A 27 -3.30 2.56 -11.70
CA LYS A 27 -3.44 1.34 -10.89
C LYS A 27 -2.13 0.56 -10.78
N PHE A 28 -1.29 0.57 -11.80
CA PHE A 28 0.04 -0.03 -11.78
C PHE A 28 1.01 0.76 -10.88
N ASN A 29 0.99 2.10 -10.92
CA ASN A 29 1.81 2.95 -10.07
C ASN A 29 1.50 2.79 -8.57
N GLU A 30 0.25 2.62 -8.19
CA GLU A 30 -0.14 2.41 -6.80
C GLU A 30 0.44 1.10 -6.25
N LYS A 31 0.31 0.00 -6.97
CA LYS A 31 0.92 -1.27 -6.60
C LYS A 31 2.45 -1.24 -6.59
N THR A 32 3.05 -0.46 -7.48
CA THR A 32 4.50 -0.31 -7.55
C THR A 32 5.05 0.37 -6.29
N ILE A 33 4.40 1.39 -5.75
CA ILE A 33 4.86 2.05 -4.52
C ILE A 33 4.83 1.11 -3.32
N GLU A 34 3.78 0.28 -3.18
CA GLU A 34 3.70 -0.73 -2.12
C GLU A 34 4.83 -1.75 -2.23
N ILE A 35 5.03 -2.31 -3.43
CA ILE A 35 6.11 -3.27 -3.71
C ILE A 35 7.48 -2.65 -3.40
N ASN A 36 7.71 -1.43 -3.84
CA ASN A 36 8.99 -0.74 -3.61
C ASN A 36 9.22 -0.48 -2.12
N ILE A 37 8.19 -0.13 -1.33
CA ILE A 37 8.34 0.04 0.13
C ILE A 37 8.67 -1.29 0.79
N LEU A 38 7.96 -2.37 0.45
CA LEU A 38 8.22 -3.70 1.01
C LEU A 38 9.64 -4.19 0.69
N ASN A 39 10.08 -4.02 -0.55
CA ASN A 39 11.44 -4.36 -0.96
C ASN A 39 12.48 -3.52 -0.20
N SER A 40 12.29 -2.20 -0.15
CA SER A 40 13.21 -1.29 0.55
C SER A 40 13.32 -1.57 2.04
N ILE A 41 12.21 -1.96 2.71
CA ILE A 41 12.24 -2.42 4.11
C ILE A 41 13.07 -3.69 4.23
N ASN A 42 12.88 -4.68 3.36
CA ASN A 42 13.63 -5.92 3.40
C ASN A 42 15.12 -5.72 3.06
N ASP A 43 15.44 -4.88 2.08
CA ASP A 43 16.82 -4.52 1.75
C ASP A 43 17.52 -3.86 2.95
N TYR A 44 16.84 -2.91 3.62
CA TYR A 44 17.33 -2.30 4.84
C TYR A 44 17.57 -3.33 5.94
N ARG A 45 16.59 -4.23 6.17
CA ARG A 45 16.70 -5.28 7.19
C ARG A 45 17.90 -6.18 6.93
N VAL A 46 18.01 -6.73 5.73
CA VAL A 46 19.11 -7.64 5.35
C VAL A 46 20.47 -6.94 5.49
N SER A 47 20.59 -5.70 5.01
CA SER A 47 21.82 -4.91 5.11
C SER A 47 22.25 -4.60 6.54
N ASN A 48 21.32 -4.67 7.51
CA ASN A 48 21.57 -4.45 8.93
C ASN A 48 21.53 -5.75 9.76
N GLY A 49 21.58 -6.94 9.11
CA GLY A 49 21.66 -8.23 9.77
C GLY A 49 20.32 -8.78 10.32
N PHE A 50 19.19 -8.20 9.93
CA PHE A 50 17.87 -8.71 10.28
C PHE A 50 17.35 -9.66 9.18
N SER A 51 16.57 -10.67 9.55
CA SER A 51 15.89 -11.54 8.58
C SER A 51 14.87 -10.76 7.76
N PRO A 52 14.72 -11.05 6.46
CA PRO A 52 13.65 -10.47 5.65
C PRO A 52 12.27 -10.92 6.16
N LEU A 53 11.25 -10.14 5.84
CA LEU A 53 9.86 -10.38 6.20
C LEU A 53 9.09 -10.92 5.00
N GLU A 54 8.13 -11.79 5.26
CA GLU A 54 7.24 -12.36 4.24
C GLU A 54 5.90 -11.61 4.22
N LYS A 55 5.24 -11.60 3.07
CA LYS A 55 3.90 -11.02 2.93
C LYS A 55 2.86 -11.94 3.53
N LEU A 56 1.77 -11.36 4.07
CA LEU A 56 0.66 -12.11 4.62
C LEU A 56 -0.68 -11.44 4.28
N GLN A 57 -1.56 -12.15 3.57
CA GLN A 57 -2.85 -11.62 3.10
C GLN A 57 -3.74 -11.08 4.23
N ALA A 58 -3.72 -11.72 5.40
CA ALA A 58 -4.46 -11.22 6.56
C ALA A 58 -4.00 -9.82 7.00
N ILE A 59 -2.68 -9.52 6.87
CA ILE A 59 -2.14 -8.19 7.13
C ILE A 59 -2.62 -7.22 6.05
N LYS A 60 -2.55 -7.59 4.76
CA LYS A 60 -3.00 -6.74 3.65
C LYS A 60 -4.45 -6.29 3.83
N THR A 61 -5.32 -7.18 4.27
CA THR A 61 -6.72 -6.85 4.57
C THR A 61 -6.82 -5.77 5.66
N GLN A 62 -6.05 -5.89 6.74
CA GLN A 62 -6.09 -4.92 7.84
C GLN A 62 -5.48 -3.57 7.46
N THR A 63 -4.37 -3.57 6.71
CA THR A 63 -3.76 -2.33 6.23
C THR A 63 -4.68 -1.59 5.27
N ASN A 64 -5.37 -2.31 4.36
CA ASN A 64 -6.33 -1.73 3.42
C ASN A 64 -7.51 -1.07 4.15
N ASN A 65 -8.11 -1.78 5.11
CA ASN A 65 -9.22 -1.25 5.89
C ASN A 65 -8.82 0.02 6.65
N HIS A 66 -7.63 0.03 7.26
CA HIS A 66 -7.18 1.20 8.04
C HIS A 66 -6.77 2.37 7.15
N THR A 67 -6.10 2.14 6.03
CA THR A 67 -5.74 3.22 5.09
C THR A 67 -6.99 3.91 4.57
N ASN A 68 -8.02 3.14 4.16
CA ASN A 68 -9.29 3.70 3.73
C ASN A 68 -10.03 4.44 4.86
N TYR A 69 -9.98 3.93 6.09
CA TYR A 69 -10.51 4.62 7.27
C TYR A 69 -9.85 6.01 7.44
N MET A 70 -8.51 6.08 7.42
CA MET A 70 -7.79 7.35 7.56
C MET A 70 -8.14 8.35 6.45
N ILE A 71 -8.34 7.88 5.21
CA ILE A 71 -8.75 8.72 4.07
C ILE A 71 -10.17 9.26 4.30
N ASN A 72 -11.12 8.39 4.67
CA ASN A 72 -12.52 8.77 4.89
C ASN A 72 -12.68 9.78 6.03
N GLU A 73 -11.91 9.62 7.10
CA GLU A 73 -11.91 10.53 8.24
C GLU A 73 -11.02 11.77 8.04
N ALA A 74 -10.28 11.84 6.90
CA ALA A 74 -9.25 12.85 6.64
C ALA A 74 -8.27 13.01 7.83
N LYS A 75 -7.92 11.90 8.50
CA LYS A 75 -7.17 11.88 9.75
C LYS A 75 -6.09 10.80 9.75
N VAL A 76 -4.86 11.18 9.99
CA VAL A 76 -3.75 10.24 10.22
C VAL A 76 -3.77 9.80 11.68
N SER A 77 -4.01 8.52 11.94
CA SER A 77 -4.13 8.00 13.31
C SER A 77 -3.87 6.49 13.40
N HIS A 78 -3.61 6.01 14.62
CA HIS A 78 -3.60 4.59 14.98
C HIS A 78 -4.96 4.11 15.53
N ASP A 79 -6.05 4.81 15.23
CA ASP A 79 -7.38 4.45 15.71
C ASP A 79 -7.69 2.98 15.38
N TYR A 80 -8.32 2.29 16.30
CA TYR A 80 -8.65 0.85 16.19
C TYR A 80 -7.44 -0.10 16.00
N PHE A 81 -6.23 0.31 16.38
CA PHE A 81 -5.05 -0.57 16.30
C PHE A 81 -5.23 -1.86 17.11
N TYR A 82 -5.86 -1.77 18.30
CA TYR A 82 -6.10 -2.94 19.14
C TYR A 82 -7.05 -3.95 18.50
N ASP A 83 -8.03 -3.50 17.71
CA ASP A 83 -8.96 -4.37 16.98
C ASP A 83 -8.24 -5.09 15.84
N ARG A 84 -7.39 -4.38 15.08
CA ARG A 84 -6.53 -4.98 14.06
C ARG A 84 -5.57 -6.01 14.64
N LYS A 85 -4.95 -5.68 15.78
CA LYS A 85 -4.07 -6.59 16.51
C LYS A 85 -4.83 -7.84 17.00
N LYS A 86 -6.02 -7.67 17.55
CA LYS A 86 -6.89 -8.78 17.99
C LYS A 86 -7.23 -9.68 16.80
N TYR A 87 -7.70 -9.09 15.70
CA TYR A 87 -8.00 -9.83 14.48
C TYR A 87 -6.82 -10.68 14.00
N LEU A 88 -5.62 -10.12 13.94
CA LEU A 88 -4.42 -10.82 13.49
C LEU A 88 -3.99 -11.94 14.46
N LYS A 89 -4.21 -11.76 15.76
CA LYS A 89 -3.99 -12.83 16.74
C LYS A 89 -4.94 -13.99 16.54
N GLU A 90 -6.22 -13.72 16.32
CA GLU A 90 -7.27 -14.73 16.20
C GLU A 90 -7.26 -15.44 14.83
N ASN A 91 -6.91 -14.73 13.74
CA ASN A 91 -7.06 -15.23 12.37
C ASN A 91 -5.74 -15.49 11.64
N ALA A 92 -4.61 -15.07 12.19
CA ALA A 92 -3.30 -15.25 11.57
C ALA A 92 -2.23 -15.81 12.54
N ASN A 93 -2.62 -16.23 13.74
CA ASN A 93 -1.73 -16.74 14.79
C ASN A 93 -0.61 -15.74 15.17
N ALA A 94 -0.91 -14.44 15.17
CA ALA A 94 0.07 -13.41 15.52
C ALA A 94 0.40 -13.44 17.00
N ILE A 95 1.68 -13.56 17.33
CA ILE A 95 2.22 -13.45 18.69
C ILE A 95 2.35 -11.97 19.07
N SER A 96 2.92 -11.18 18.18
CA SER A 96 3.03 -9.72 18.34
C SER A 96 2.71 -8.99 17.04
N VAL A 97 2.22 -7.75 17.18
CA VAL A 97 1.80 -6.89 16.06
C VAL A 97 2.26 -5.46 16.36
N SER A 98 2.81 -4.79 15.36
CA SER A 98 3.09 -3.36 15.41
C SER A 98 2.69 -2.68 14.08
N GLU A 99 2.60 -1.36 14.10
CA GLU A 99 2.09 -0.59 12.97
C GLU A 99 2.94 0.68 12.76
N ASN A 100 3.27 0.95 11.50
CA ASN A 100 3.79 2.24 11.04
C ASN A 100 2.76 2.86 10.09
N ILE A 101 2.46 4.13 10.30
CA ILE A 101 1.63 4.93 9.38
C ILE A 101 2.44 6.10 8.84
N ALA A 102 2.02 6.60 7.67
CA ALA A 102 2.60 7.80 7.06
C ALA A 102 1.57 8.51 6.19
N TYR A 103 1.84 9.78 5.89
CA TYR A 103 0.99 10.63 5.06
C TYR A 103 1.82 11.62 4.25
N GLY A 104 1.41 11.85 2.98
CA GLY A 104 1.91 12.94 2.15
C GLY A 104 3.27 12.70 1.50
N TYR A 105 3.89 11.55 1.70
CA TYR A 105 5.14 11.18 1.00
C TYR A 105 4.82 10.69 -0.41
N SER A 106 5.72 10.94 -1.35
CA SER A 106 5.50 10.66 -2.78
C SER A 106 6.27 9.46 -3.32
N SER A 107 7.19 8.88 -2.54
CA SER A 107 8.00 7.73 -2.97
C SER A 107 8.29 6.77 -1.82
N ALA A 108 8.62 5.52 -2.16
CA ALA A 108 9.04 4.50 -1.21
C ALA A 108 10.26 4.95 -0.37
N GLU A 109 11.23 5.56 -1.02
CA GLU A 109 12.44 6.07 -0.37
C GLU A 109 12.11 7.12 0.70
N THR A 110 11.26 8.10 0.37
CA THR A 110 10.91 9.19 1.30
C THR A 110 10.11 8.67 2.50
N VAL A 111 9.20 7.70 2.31
CA VAL A 111 8.47 7.03 3.38
C VAL A 111 9.43 6.27 4.30
N LEU A 112 10.28 5.40 3.73
CA LEU A 112 11.23 4.62 4.51
C LEU A 112 12.19 5.51 5.29
N ASN A 113 12.76 6.54 4.65
CA ASN A 113 13.64 7.50 5.30
C ASN A 113 12.97 8.25 6.47
N ALA A 114 11.68 8.60 6.33
CA ALA A 114 10.92 9.21 7.41
C ALA A 114 10.72 8.25 8.58
N TRP A 115 10.36 6.99 8.30
CA TRP A 115 10.23 5.98 9.34
C TRP A 115 11.55 5.67 10.04
N LEU A 116 12.66 5.58 9.30
CA LEU A 116 13.99 5.33 9.88
C LEU A 116 14.52 6.49 10.76
N LYS A 117 14.06 7.73 10.52
CA LYS A 117 14.38 8.90 11.37
C LYS A 117 13.57 8.95 12.66
N SER A 118 12.46 8.21 12.73
CA SER A 118 11.61 8.13 13.91
C SER A 118 11.97 6.89 14.73
N ASN A 119 12.39 7.05 15.97
CA ASN A 119 12.81 5.93 16.84
C ASN A 119 11.72 4.86 16.99
N SER A 120 10.45 5.25 17.12
CA SER A 120 9.33 4.31 17.25
C SER A 120 9.10 3.51 15.95
N HIS A 121 9.07 4.17 14.80
CA HIS A 121 8.88 3.52 13.52
C HIS A 121 10.08 2.64 13.13
N LYS A 122 11.31 3.12 13.37
CA LYS A 122 12.53 2.36 13.15
C LYS A 122 12.56 1.07 13.98
N LYS A 123 12.17 1.15 15.27
CA LYS A 123 12.05 -0.02 16.14
C LYS A 123 11.10 -1.08 15.58
N ASN A 124 10.02 -0.68 14.90
CA ASN A 124 9.13 -1.61 14.23
C ASN A 124 9.79 -2.25 13.01
N ILE A 125 10.51 -1.47 12.18
CA ILE A 125 11.23 -1.99 11.02
C ILE A 125 12.32 -2.99 11.42
N GLU A 126 13.04 -2.75 12.52
CA GLU A 126 14.13 -3.58 13.05
C GLU A 126 13.64 -4.68 14.00
N GLY A 127 12.35 -4.73 14.31
CA GLY A 127 11.77 -5.66 15.27
C GLY A 127 11.89 -7.12 14.86
N ASN A 128 11.76 -8.01 15.85
CA ASN A 128 11.75 -9.46 15.62
C ASN A 128 10.38 -9.90 15.09
N PHE A 129 10.10 -9.52 13.86
CA PHE A 129 8.91 -9.90 13.11
C PHE A 129 9.26 -10.93 12.03
N THR A 130 8.22 -11.62 11.50
CA THR A 130 8.35 -12.61 10.43
C THR A 130 7.55 -12.25 9.20
N HIS A 131 6.49 -11.46 9.37
CA HIS A 131 5.59 -11.06 8.28
C HIS A 131 5.27 -9.56 8.34
N PHE A 132 4.93 -9.03 7.20
CA PHE A 132 4.46 -7.66 7.05
C PHE A 132 3.57 -7.51 5.81
N ASP A 133 2.85 -6.42 5.72
CA ASP A 133 2.25 -5.93 4.46
C ASP A 133 1.93 -4.44 4.60
N ILE A 134 1.70 -3.79 3.47
CA ILE A 134 1.41 -2.36 3.40
C ILE A 134 0.23 -2.10 2.47
N THR A 135 -0.52 -1.05 2.77
CA THR A 135 -1.43 -0.40 1.82
C THR A 135 -1.03 1.06 1.67
N ALA A 136 -0.95 1.49 0.43
CA ALA A 136 -0.78 2.87 0.02
C ALA A 136 -1.96 3.27 -0.86
N GLU A 137 -2.72 4.30 -0.46
CA GLU A 137 -3.85 4.83 -1.22
C GLU A 137 -3.82 6.36 -1.19
N LYS A 138 -4.33 6.98 -2.26
CA LYS A 138 -4.45 8.44 -2.33
C LYS A 138 -5.83 8.90 -1.89
N ASP A 139 -5.86 10.04 -1.20
CA ASP A 139 -7.10 10.77 -1.02
C ASP A 139 -7.51 11.50 -2.32
N PHE A 140 -8.68 12.15 -2.30
CA PHE A 140 -9.18 12.92 -3.45
C PHE A 140 -8.32 14.13 -3.84
N ASN A 141 -7.37 14.55 -2.98
CA ASN A 141 -6.37 15.58 -3.29
C ASN A 141 -5.06 15.00 -3.86
N GLY A 142 -5.02 13.69 -4.09
CA GLY A 142 -3.84 12.98 -4.58
C GLY A 142 -2.74 12.77 -3.53
N LYS A 143 -3.04 12.93 -2.24
CA LYS A 143 -2.09 12.71 -1.15
C LYS A 143 -2.12 11.28 -0.68
N TRP A 144 -0.95 10.64 -0.61
CA TRP A 144 -0.80 9.28 -0.17
C TRP A 144 -1.00 9.14 1.35
N TYR A 145 -1.77 8.13 1.72
CA TYR A 145 -1.85 7.55 3.07
C TYR A 145 -1.23 6.16 3.05
N PHE A 146 -0.51 5.82 4.11
CA PHE A 146 0.20 4.54 4.23
C PHE A 146 -0.10 3.89 5.57
N THR A 147 -0.42 2.60 5.53
CA THR A 147 -0.45 1.73 6.72
C THR A 147 0.43 0.53 6.46
N ASN A 148 1.46 0.33 7.29
CA ASN A 148 2.30 -0.87 7.26
C ASN A 148 2.18 -1.58 8.60
N ILE A 149 1.85 -2.88 8.58
CA ILE A 149 1.73 -3.70 9.80
C ILE A 149 2.78 -4.81 9.76
N PHE A 150 3.42 -5.03 10.91
CA PHE A 150 4.41 -6.07 11.16
C PHE A 150 3.83 -7.11 12.12
N VAL A 151 4.08 -8.39 11.85
CA VAL A 151 3.58 -9.52 12.63
C VAL A 151 4.72 -10.48 12.94
N LYS A 152 4.81 -10.93 14.20
CA LYS A 152 5.54 -12.13 14.60
C LYS A 152 4.56 -13.30 14.68
N LYS A 153 4.84 -14.35 13.94
CA LYS A 153 4.17 -15.63 14.06
C LYS A 153 5.10 -16.62 14.74
#